data_3d7b8fa233b94300ab52204345af1fa7
#
_entry.id   3d7b8fa233b94300ab52204345af1fa7
#
_cell.length_a   1.000
_cell.length_b   1.000
_cell.length_c   1.000
_cell.angle_alpha   90.00
_cell.angle_beta   90.00
_cell.angle_gamma   90.00
#
_symmetry.space_group_name_H-M   'P 1'
#
loop_
_entity.id
_entity.type
_entity.pdbx_description
1 polymer ?
#
loop_
_entity_poly.entity_id
_entity_poly.type
_entity_poly.pdbx_seq_one_letter_code
_entity_poly.pdbx_strand_id
1 'polypeptide(L)'
;MNVDNQIQQVRDLMQQGQWLQAKHKCARVVKKARGNLEARFLMGMIHGQLNEPGEAVSYFQKVIDERPDVAAVYNNLALNLEKLAKPQQAIEAFQNAIRLQSGVFEVYCNLASTLSKVGQFDAAISVLEKAAELNPRNSTVWGHIGTVLMTTGRYLDAETYFKKAMLLKPDDPALTHNLGQALRGANKYDEAVDVFRRLVELAPNDANSHDALGNIYNAIGWPEDALKCYEEALRLNPADDRTYFDRGLTYQILGDLDKAIASHREAIQHNPLHAQAYRALANTKRFKDANDPDITMIRNVLDNPGLKETDRMHIYFSLGKICEDLKDYAQSFPFYLEANKRKRVEYDYTIETDRDLMGRIKEKFPRDFFEKRADYGVQNNTEVPVFVVGMPRSGTSLTEQILASHPLVYGAGELEAMRDVLISIPELSLATFPQGIEQYGADFFEKYAAEYHARARRDSEGKPYVVDKMPQNFLYIGMIRLMFPQAKVIHCVRDPVDVCVSCFKRYFSGDIKFSYDLKELGQYYCLYRDLMAHWHDVLPGYIYDARYEDLISDQEGQSRKLLEFCGLEWNDACLSFYKTERSVKTNSYAQVRKPIYSSSVKLWKNYEQHLTPLLEELRKCDTGYDI
;
A
#
# COMPACT_ATOMS: atom_id res chain seq x y z
N MET A 1 65.38 2.14 -0.82
CA MET A 1 64.19 2.60 -1.60
C MET A 1 63.57 3.77 -0.83
N ASN A 2 63.35 4.88 -1.52
CA ASN A 2 62.68 6.07 -0.94
C ASN A 2 61.24 5.68 -0.58
N VAL A 3 60.69 6.23 0.49
CA VAL A 3 59.32 6.01 0.97
C VAL A 3 58.30 6.31 -0.13
N ASP A 4 58.51 7.42 -0.86
CA ASP A 4 57.62 7.85 -1.96
C ASP A 4 57.51 6.79 -3.08
N ASN A 5 58.64 6.16 -3.41
CA ASN A 5 58.66 5.10 -4.43
C ASN A 5 57.91 3.82 -3.96
N GLN A 6 57.91 3.55 -2.66
CA GLN A 6 57.16 2.45 -2.06
C GLN A 6 55.66 2.77 -2.01
N ILE A 7 55.27 4.02 -1.74
CA ILE A 7 53.89 4.49 -1.78
C ILE A 7 53.33 4.39 -3.20
N GLN A 8 54.13 4.83 -4.20
CA GLN A 8 53.67 4.70 -5.61
C GLN A 8 53.42 3.23 -5.99
N GLN A 9 54.31 2.32 -5.59
CA GLN A 9 54.08 0.90 -5.82
C GLN A 9 52.84 0.34 -5.09
N VAL A 10 52.44 0.88 -3.95
CA VAL A 10 51.17 0.53 -3.28
C VAL A 10 49.99 1.01 -4.11
N ARG A 11 50.05 2.24 -4.62
CA ARG A 11 48.98 2.77 -5.52
C ARG A 11 48.84 1.94 -6.79
N ASP A 12 49.94 1.53 -7.42
CA ASP A 12 49.96 0.71 -8.62
C ASP A 12 49.29 -0.66 -8.35
N LEU A 13 49.56 -1.29 -7.21
CA LEU A 13 48.91 -2.52 -6.77
C LEU A 13 47.42 -2.37 -6.52
N MET A 14 47.02 -1.22 -5.90
CA MET A 14 45.61 -0.89 -5.69
C MET A 14 44.89 -0.70 -7.02
N GLN A 15 45.47 -0.02 -8.00
CA GLN A 15 44.91 0.15 -9.34
C GLN A 15 44.75 -1.19 -10.09
N GLN A 16 45.65 -2.13 -9.84
CA GLN A 16 45.57 -3.49 -10.39
C GLN A 16 44.60 -4.41 -9.63
N GLY A 17 43.91 -3.92 -8.60
CA GLY A 17 43.01 -4.73 -7.78
C GLY A 17 43.70 -5.72 -6.85
N GLN A 18 45.05 -5.65 -6.70
CA GLN A 18 45.85 -6.58 -5.91
C GLN A 18 45.90 -6.16 -4.41
N TRP A 19 44.71 -6.11 -3.80
CA TRP A 19 44.51 -5.51 -2.47
C TRP A 19 45.32 -6.17 -1.35
N LEU A 20 45.46 -7.49 -1.35
CA LEU A 20 46.26 -8.20 -0.33
C LEU A 20 47.76 -7.87 -0.46
N GLN A 21 48.30 -7.81 -1.70
CA GLN A 21 49.70 -7.41 -1.91
C GLN A 21 49.90 -5.95 -1.56
N ALA A 22 48.95 -5.07 -1.90
CA ALA A 22 48.96 -3.66 -1.49
C ALA A 22 48.99 -3.54 0.04
N LYS A 23 48.16 -4.33 0.78
CA LYS A 23 48.14 -4.39 2.24
C LYS A 23 49.51 -4.74 2.82
N HIS A 24 50.10 -5.83 2.36
CA HIS A 24 51.44 -6.25 2.87
C HIS A 24 52.51 -5.23 2.60
N LYS A 25 52.49 -4.60 1.42
CA LYS A 25 53.47 -3.58 1.07
C LYS A 25 53.27 -2.30 1.84
N CYS A 26 52.03 -1.81 1.94
CA CYS A 26 51.65 -0.62 2.69
C CYS A 26 51.98 -0.76 4.20
N ALA A 27 51.75 -1.95 4.79
CA ALA A 27 52.09 -2.22 6.19
C ALA A 27 53.60 -2.06 6.47
N ARG A 28 54.46 -2.44 5.53
CA ARG A 28 55.90 -2.20 5.65
C ARG A 28 56.27 -0.70 5.63
N VAL A 29 55.56 0.07 4.78
CA VAL A 29 55.75 1.52 4.69
C VAL A 29 55.29 2.18 5.99
N VAL A 30 54.13 1.86 6.50
CA VAL A 30 53.59 2.39 7.78
C VAL A 30 54.48 2.04 8.94
N LYS A 31 55.06 0.83 8.98
CA LYS A 31 56.02 0.42 10.04
C LYS A 31 57.32 1.20 9.99
N LYS A 32 57.85 1.47 8.78
CA LYS A 32 59.10 2.18 8.55
C LYS A 32 58.99 3.70 8.72
N ALA A 33 57.86 4.27 8.29
CA ALA A 33 57.55 5.70 8.32
C ALA A 33 56.24 5.93 9.10
N ARG A 34 56.30 5.74 10.43
CA ARG A 34 55.14 5.77 11.33
C ARG A 34 54.31 7.05 11.26
N GLY A 35 54.93 8.19 10.92
CA GLY A 35 54.26 9.50 10.76
C GLY A 35 53.76 9.79 9.34
N ASN A 36 53.90 8.85 8.37
CA ASN A 36 53.47 9.12 7.01
C ASN A 36 51.94 8.99 6.88
N LEU A 37 51.27 10.11 6.78
CA LEU A 37 49.79 10.19 6.72
C LEU A 37 49.22 9.60 5.45
N GLU A 38 49.94 9.72 4.33
CA GLU A 38 49.51 9.15 3.05
C GLU A 38 49.51 7.62 3.11
N ALA A 39 50.55 7.00 3.67
CA ALA A 39 50.60 5.55 3.87
C ALA A 39 49.47 5.06 4.79
N ARG A 40 49.13 5.82 5.86
CA ARG A 40 47.99 5.51 6.73
C ARG A 40 46.66 5.65 5.98
N PHE A 41 46.47 6.67 5.18
CA PHE A 41 45.27 6.86 4.36
C PHE A 41 45.10 5.72 3.37
N LEU A 42 46.15 5.37 2.63
CA LEU A 42 46.10 4.21 1.70
C LEU A 42 45.80 2.90 2.44
N MET A 43 46.32 2.71 3.65
CA MET A 43 46.04 1.54 4.47
C MET A 43 44.55 1.49 4.86
N GLY A 44 43.95 2.61 5.24
CA GLY A 44 42.51 2.72 5.49
C GLY A 44 41.68 2.36 4.26
N MET A 45 42.05 2.86 3.09
CA MET A 45 41.40 2.51 1.83
C MET A 45 41.50 1.00 1.52
N ILE A 46 42.67 0.41 1.69
CA ILE A 46 42.93 -1.03 1.46
C ILE A 46 42.06 -1.88 2.40
N HIS A 47 42.00 -1.56 3.70
CA HIS A 47 41.17 -2.26 4.66
C HIS A 47 39.68 -2.15 4.30
N GLY A 48 39.24 -0.96 3.88
CA GLY A 48 37.86 -0.74 3.43
C GLY A 48 37.44 -1.59 2.22
N GLN A 49 38.37 -1.82 1.28
CA GLN A 49 38.16 -2.68 0.11
C GLN A 49 38.22 -4.18 0.46
N LEU A 50 39.03 -4.56 1.42
CA LEU A 50 39.12 -5.93 1.94
C LEU A 50 37.97 -6.29 2.90
N ASN A 51 36.97 -5.42 3.02
CA ASN A 51 35.82 -5.58 3.93
C ASN A 51 36.23 -5.70 5.42
N GLU A 52 37.23 -4.93 5.81
CA GLU A 52 37.75 -4.82 7.18
C GLU A 52 37.45 -3.38 7.71
N PRO A 53 36.16 -2.98 7.85
CA PRO A 53 35.80 -1.57 8.09
C PRO A 53 36.27 -1.04 9.44
N GLY A 54 36.39 -1.88 10.48
CA GLY A 54 36.90 -1.47 11.79
C GLY A 54 38.34 -0.99 11.73
N GLU A 55 39.20 -1.72 11.02
CA GLU A 55 40.60 -1.31 10.80
C GLU A 55 40.68 -0.06 9.92
N ALA A 56 39.87 0.01 8.87
CA ALA A 56 39.79 1.20 8.01
C ALA A 56 39.49 2.47 8.83
N VAL A 57 38.44 2.42 9.66
CA VAL A 57 38.06 3.52 10.56
C VAL A 57 39.21 3.94 11.48
N SER A 58 39.91 2.96 12.08
CA SER A 58 41.08 3.24 12.95
C SER A 58 42.21 3.99 12.21
N TYR A 59 42.47 3.60 10.95
CA TYR A 59 43.49 4.29 10.16
C TYR A 59 43.06 5.70 9.73
N PHE A 60 41.80 5.88 9.31
CA PHE A 60 41.28 7.20 8.93
C PHE A 60 41.27 8.15 10.15
N GLN A 61 40.87 7.65 11.33
CA GLN A 61 40.89 8.46 12.54
C GLN A 61 42.29 8.97 12.86
N LYS A 62 43.34 8.12 12.78
CA LYS A 62 44.75 8.53 12.97
C LYS A 62 45.20 9.58 11.95
N VAL A 63 44.64 9.60 10.76
CA VAL A 63 44.95 10.67 9.79
C VAL A 63 44.25 11.96 10.18
N ILE A 64 42.97 11.89 10.60
CA ILE A 64 42.19 13.05 11.04
C ILE A 64 42.78 13.71 12.27
N ASP A 65 43.27 12.92 13.24
CA ASP A 65 43.88 13.44 14.48
C ASP A 65 45.11 14.33 14.20
N GLU A 66 45.84 14.06 13.11
CA GLU A 66 47.03 14.84 12.70
C GLU A 66 46.70 15.88 11.60
N ARG A 67 45.73 15.58 10.73
CA ARG A 67 45.29 16.42 9.58
C ARG A 67 43.77 16.43 9.49
N PRO A 68 43.08 17.28 10.26
CA PRO A 68 41.61 17.36 10.27
C PRO A 68 41.03 18.12 9.07
N ASP A 69 41.86 18.58 8.14
CA ASP A 69 41.51 19.43 7.00
C ASP A 69 41.41 18.68 5.66
N VAL A 70 41.38 17.34 5.66
CA VAL A 70 41.36 16.52 4.44
C VAL A 70 39.98 15.90 4.19
N ALA A 71 39.19 16.51 3.31
CA ALA A 71 37.83 16.08 3.00
C ALA A 71 37.71 14.59 2.57
N ALA A 72 38.67 14.12 1.75
CA ALA A 72 38.66 12.73 1.26
C ALA A 72 38.76 11.69 2.38
N VAL A 73 39.41 12.01 3.50
CA VAL A 73 39.54 11.11 4.66
C VAL A 73 38.19 10.96 5.35
N TYR A 74 37.47 12.05 5.55
CA TYR A 74 36.13 12.02 6.15
C TYR A 74 35.11 11.27 5.29
N ASN A 75 35.13 11.43 3.96
CA ASN A 75 34.27 10.65 3.07
C ASN A 75 34.53 9.14 3.17
N ASN A 76 35.82 8.74 3.17
CA ASN A 76 36.15 7.31 3.29
C ASN A 76 35.88 6.78 4.70
N LEU A 77 36.04 7.57 5.75
CA LEU A 77 35.64 7.25 7.12
C LEU A 77 34.15 6.98 7.18
N ALA A 78 33.32 7.86 6.60
CA ALA A 78 31.87 7.76 6.59
C ALA A 78 31.40 6.48 5.91
N LEU A 79 31.92 6.14 4.73
CA LEU A 79 31.60 4.92 4.01
C LEU A 79 31.91 3.64 4.83
N ASN A 80 32.97 3.64 5.63
CA ASN A 80 33.31 2.51 6.48
C ASN A 80 32.49 2.48 7.80
N LEU A 81 32.07 3.62 8.30
CA LEU A 81 31.13 3.72 9.43
C LEU A 81 29.74 3.17 9.05
N GLU A 82 29.27 3.41 7.81
CA GLU A 82 28.05 2.77 7.29
C GLU A 82 28.16 1.25 7.31
N LYS A 83 29.29 0.67 6.84
CA LYS A 83 29.53 -0.78 6.89
C LYS A 83 29.51 -1.35 8.32
N LEU A 84 29.83 -0.52 9.32
CA LEU A 84 29.76 -0.87 10.73
C LEU A 84 28.39 -0.64 11.37
N ALA A 85 27.36 -0.30 10.59
CA ALA A 85 26.03 0.08 11.04
C ALA A 85 26.04 1.25 12.05
N LYS A 86 26.90 2.26 11.82
CA LYS A 86 27.01 3.49 12.60
C LYS A 86 26.58 4.72 11.78
N PRO A 87 25.32 4.79 11.35
CA PRO A 87 24.88 5.79 10.37
C PRO A 87 25.00 7.22 10.89
N GLN A 88 24.75 7.47 12.18
CA GLN A 88 24.84 8.82 12.73
C GLN A 88 26.27 9.38 12.65
N GLN A 89 27.27 8.55 12.98
CA GLN A 89 28.67 8.93 12.85
C GLN A 89 29.10 9.11 11.39
N ALA A 90 28.51 8.31 10.48
CA ALA A 90 28.75 8.47 9.05
C ALA A 90 28.18 9.82 8.53
N ILE A 91 26.99 10.21 8.95
CA ILE A 91 26.39 11.52 8.61
C ILE A 91 27.31 12.66 9.04
N GLU A 92 27.80 12.66 10.28
CA GLU A 92 28.72 13.69 10.78
C GLU A 92 30.01 13.74 9.96
N ALA A 93 30.55 12.58 9.59
CA ALA A 93 31.77 12.51 8.78
C ALA A 93 31.51 13.04 7.34
N PHE A 94 30.41 12.69 6.69
CA PHE A 94 30.03 13.26 5.38
C PHE A 94 29.85 14.78 5.46
N GLN A 95 29.19 15.30 6.50
CA GLN A 95 29.02 16.73 6.72
C GLN A 95 30.36 17.45 6.87
N ASN A 96 31.32 16.84 7.59
CA ASN A 96 32.68 17.36 7.70
C ASN A 96 33.41 17.38 6.35
N ALA A 97 33.25 16.31 5.55
CA ALA A 97 33.78 16.26 4.18
C ALA A 97 33.27 17.41 3.31
N ILE A 98 31.93 17.65 3.33
CA ILE A 98 31.28 18.74 2.60
C ILE A 98 31.74 20.10 3.09
N ARG A 99 31.86 20.29 4.40
CA ARG A 99 32.34 21.55 4.99
C ARG A 99 33.76 21.90 4.53
N LEU A 100 34.64 20.91 4.39
CA LEU A 100 36.01 21.08 3.93
C LEU A 100 36.09 21.25 2.41
N GLN A 101 35.24 20.58 1.66
CA GLN A 101 35.23 20.63 0.20
C GLN A 101 33.78 20.46 -0.33
N SER A 102 33.09 21.58 -0.51
CA SER A 102 31.68 21.62 -0.88
C SER A 102 31.38 21.28 -2.35
N GLY A 103 32.38 21.13 -3.21
CA GLY A 103 32.19 20.86 -4.65
C GLY A 103 32.24 19.38 -5.03
N VAL A 104 32.26 18.44 -4.09
CA VAL A 104 32.38 17.00 -4.38
C VAL A 104 31.00 16.36 -4.40
N PHE A 105 30.44 16.24 -5.58
CA PHE A 105 29.12 15.70 -5.86
C PHE A 105 28.85 14.34 -5.20
N GLU A 106 29.81 13.40 -5.26
CA GLU A 106 29.66 12.05 -4.73
C GLU A 106 29.42 12.02 -3.22
N VAL A 107 29.97 12.99 -2.48
CA VAL A 107 29.78 13.08 -1.02
C VAL A 107 28.34 13.43 -0.66
N TYR A 108 27.71 14.31 -1.44
CA TYR A 108 26.28 14.62 -1.25
C TYR A 108 25.40 13.41 -1.53
N CYS A 109 25.67 12.65 -2.60
CA CYS A 109 24.92 11.44 -2.90
C CYS A 109 25.05 10.38 -1.79
N ASN A 110 26.26 10.18 -1.26
CA ASN A 110 26.51 9.26 -0.17
C ASN A 110 25.78 9.70 1.12
N LEU A 111 25.87 10.99 1.47
CA LEU A 111 25.17 11.54 2.62
C LEU A 111 23.66 11.36 2.49
N ALA A 112 23.09 11.66 1.34
CA ALA A 112 21.66 11.52 1.11
C ALA A 112 21.20 10.06 1.21
N SER A 113 22.00 9.11 0.71
CA SER A 113 21.73 7.67 0.88
C SER A 113 21.70 7.27 2.36
N THR A 114 22.67 7.76 3.15
CA THR A 114 22.74 7.49 4.60
C THR A 114 21.55 8.10 5.35
N LEU A 115 21.19 9.37 5.03
CA LEU A 115 20.04 10.05 5.60
C LEU A 115 18.73 9.30 5.30
N SER A 116 18.56 8.81 4.07
CA SER A 116 17.39 8.02 3.67
C SER A 116 17.29 6.71 4.46
N LYS A 117 18.41 6.02 4.68
CA LYS A 117 18.45 4.78 5.48
C LYS A 117 18.01 4.97 6.94
N VAL A 118 18.23 6.17 7.49
CA VAL A 118 17.79 6.51 8.87
C VAL A 118 16.46 7.25 8.92
N GLY A 119 15.73 7.33 7.81
CA GLY A 119 14.40 7.93 7.74
C GLY A 119 14.39 9.47 7.69
N GLN A 120 15.54 10.13 7.53
CA GLN A 120 15.63 11.60 7.42
C GLN A 120 15.43 12.04 5.96
N PHE A 121 14.25 11.81 5.42
CA PHE A 121 13.96 11.95 3.98
C PHE A 121 14.03 13.40 3.48
N ASP A 122 13.49 14.38 4.22
CA ASP A 122 13.54 15.79 3.79
C ASP A 122 14.97 16.33 3.78
N ALA A 123 15.79 15.92 4.74
CA ALA A 123 17.22 16.25 4.74
C ALA A 123 17.94 15.60 3.55
N ALA A 124 17.60 14.36 3.21
CA ALA A 124 18.16 13.68 2.05
C ALA A 124 17.81 14.39 0.74
N ILE A 125 16.56 14.82 0.58
CA ILE A 125 16.11 15.59 -0.60
C ILE A 125 16.89 16.90 -0.70
N SER A 126 16.98 17.68 0.39
CA SER A 126 17.71 18.95 0.41
C SER A 126 19.19 18.78 0.03
N VAL A 127 19.81 17.69 0.48
CA VAL A 127 21.21 17.36 0.14
C VAL A 127 21.34 16.96 -1.34
N LEU A 128 20.39 16.20 -1.89
CA LEU A 128 20.38 15.83 -3.30
C LEU A 128 20.11 17.03 -4.22
N GLU A 129 19.29 17.99 -3.80
CA GLU A 129 19.07 19.23 -4.56
C GLU A 129 20.38 20.01 -4.71
N LYS A 130 21.19 20.09 -3.64
CA LYS A 130 22.54 20.68 -3.72
C LYS A 130 23.48 19.88 -4.64
N ALA A 131 23.38 18.55 -4.62
CA ALA A 131 24.12 17.72 -5.56
C ALA A 131 23.69 18.00 -7.02
N ALA A 132 22.38 18.23 -7.26
CA ALA A 132 21.86 18.58 -8.56
C ALA A 132 22.31 19.99 -9.04
N GLU A 133 22.46 20.94 -8.13
CA GLU A 133 23.05 22.26 -8.44
C GLU A 133 24.51 22.14 -8.90
N LEU A 134 25.29 21.24 -8.27
CA LEU A 134 26.68 20.98 -8.63
C LEU A 134 26.83 20.26 -9.97
N ASN A 135 25.90 19.37 -10.30
CA ASN A 135 25.90 18.63 -11.56
C ASN A 135 24.47 18.47 -12.15
N PRO A 136 23.90 19.54 -12.74
CA PRO A 136 22.52 19.52 -13.25
C PRO A 136 22.25 18.52 -14.39
N ARG A 137 23.32 18.08 -15.07
CA ARG A 137 23.23 17.11 -16.17
C ARG A 137 23.35 15.66 -15.73
N ASN A 138 23.43 15.41 -14.43
CA ASN A 138 23.46 14.05 -13.93
C ASN A 138 22.05 13.51 -13.64
N SER A 139 21.55 12.66 -14.56
CA SER A 139 20.22 12.03 -14.44
C SER A 139 20.05 11.21 -13.16
N THR A 140 21.14 10.63 -12.64
CA THR A 140 21.11 9.78 -11.45
C THR A 140 20.66 10.55 -10.20
N VAL A 141 21.06 11.82 -10.05
CA VAL A 141 20.62 12.61 -8.90
C VAL A 141 19.14 12.90 -8.92
N TRP A 142 18.63 13.33 -10.09
CA TRP A 142 17.20 13.55 -10.26
C TRP A 142 16.40 12.27 -9.99
N GLY A 143 16.91 11.12 -10.47
CA GLY A 143 16.33 9.80 -10.18
C GLY A 143 16.35 9.45 -8.68
N HIS A 144 17.44 9.76 -7.97
CA HIS A 144 17.52 9.53 -6.52
C HIS A 144 16.53 10.39 -5.73
N ILE A 145 16.35 11.68 -6.10
CA ILE A 145 15.33 12.54 -5.47
C ILE A 145 13.94 11.89 -5.66
N GLY A 146 13.61 11.48 -6.90
CA GLY A 146 12.37 10.79 -7.20
C GLY A 146 12.18 9.53 -6.35
N THR A 147 13.21 8.72 -6.17
CA THR A 147 13.17 7.51 -5.34
C THR A 147 12.91 7.82 -3.86
N VAL A 148 13.56 8.84 -3.30
CA VAL A 148 13.32 9.28 -1.91
C VAL A 148 11.89 9.78 -1.74
N LEU A 149 11.39 10.56 -2.69
CA LEU A 149 10.01 11.07 -2.70
C LEU A 149 8.98 9.93 -2.76
N MET A 150 9.23 8.89 -3.59
CA MET A 150 8.38 7.69 -3.61
C MET A 150 8.32 7.00 -2.24
N THR A 151 9.45 6.91 -1.54
CA THR A 151 9.51 6.27 -0.21
C THR A 151 8.63 7.01 0.81
N THR A 152 8.44 8.32 0.62
CA THR A 152 7.58 9.15 1.48
C THR A 152 6.12 9.28 0.97
N GLY A 153 5.77 8.57 -0.10
CA GLY A 153 4.43 8.64 -0.70
C GLY A 153 4.18 9.92 -1.53
N ARG A 154 5.20 10.75 -1.76
CA ARG A 154 5.10 11.99 -2.55
C ARG A 154 5.23 11.71 -4.04
N TYR A 155 4.30 10.93 -4.56
CA TYR A 155 4.38 10.38 -5.93
C TYR A 155 4.32 11.42 -7.04
N LEU A 156 3.52 12.48 -6.89
CA LEU A 156 3.42 13.58 -7.86
C LEU A 156 4.73 14.38 -7.96
N ASP A 157 5.38 14.60 -6.82
CA ASP A 157 6.69 15.22 -6.81
C ASP A 157 7.73 14.30 -7.46
N ALA A 158 7.69 13.00 -7.12
CA ALA A 158 8.59 11.99 -7.67
C ALA A 158 8.49 11.91 -9.20
N GLU A 159 7.28 11.94 -9.77
CA GLU A 159 7.03 12.02 -11.22
C GLU A 159 7.80 13.19 -11.86
N THR A 160 7.71 14.36 -11.23
CA THR A 160 8.40 15.57 -11.75
C THR A 160 9.91 15.35 -11.85
N TYR A 161 10.52 14.74 -10.84
CA TYR A 161 11.95 14.50 -10.81
C TYR A 161 12.39 13.36 -11.74
N PHE A 162 11.58 12.28 -11.87
CA PHE A 162 11.86 11.24 -12.85
C PHE A 162 11.74 11.77 -14.29
N LYS A 163 10.75 12.62 -14.60
CA LYS A 163 10.65 13.29 -15.91
C LYS A 163 11.89 14.15 -16.19
N LYS A 164 12.42 14.90 -15.19
CA LYS A 164 13.69 15.63 -15.34
C LYS A 164 14.87 14.69 -15.61
N ALA A 165 14.95 13.54 -14.93
CA ALA A 165 15.99 12.55 -15.17
C ALA A 165 15.92 11.98 -16.59
N MET A 166 14.70 11.67 -17.06
CA MET A 166 14.46 11.12 -18.39
C MET A 166 14.72 12.12 -19.54
N LEU A 167 14.60 13.43 -19.29
CA LEU A 167 15.06 14.43 -20.28
C LEU A 167 16.57 14.32 -20.57
N LEU A 168 17.34 13.82 -19.64
CA LEU A 168 18.79 13.61 -19.77
C LEU A 168 19.13 12.19 -20.29
N LYS A 169 18.29 11.20 -19.99
CA LYS A 169 18.40 9.80 -20.43
C LYS A 169 17.04 9.23 -20.80
N PRO A 170 16.52 9.50 -22.01
CA PRO A 170 15.16 9.13 -22.41
C PRO A 170 14.89 7.61 -22.44
N ASP A 171 15.91 6.82 -22.76
CA ASP A 171 15.80 5.37 -22.98
C ASP A 171 16.45 4.56 -21.84
N ASP A 172 16.46 5.11 -20.62
CA ASP A 172 16.95 4.39 -19.43
C ASP A 172 15.82 3.53 -18.83
N PRO A 173 15.91 2.19 -18.90
CA PRO A 173 14.85 1.32 -18.42
C PRO A 173 14.57 1.48 -16.91
N ALA A 174 15.59 1.76 -16.09
CA ALA A 174 15.42 1.92 -14.65
C ALA A 174 14.65 3.21 -14.33
N LEU A 175 14.93 4.32 -15.02
CA LEU A 175 14.18 5.56 -14.87
C LEU A 175 12.74 5.41 -15.37
N THR A 176 12.54 4.70 -16.51
CA THR A 176 11.22 4.41 -17.07
C THR A 176 10.40 3.56 -16.09
N HIS A 177 11.00 2.52 -15.50
CA HIS A 177 10.35 1.71 -14.46
C HIS A 177 9.91 2.56 -13.26
N ASN A 178 10.83 3.38 -12.73
CA ASN A 178 10.56 4.21 -11.56
C ASN A 178 9.49 5.29 -11.85
N LEU A 179 9.48 5.88 -13.03
CA LEU A 179 8.41 6.78 -13.46
C LEU A 179 7.06 6.07 -13.50
N GLY A 180 7.00 4.86 -14.08
CA GLY A 180 5.79 4.05 -14.08
C GLY A 180 5.27 3.74 -12.68
N GLN A 181 6.16 3.42 -11.74
CA GLN A 181 5.81 3.19 -10.34
C GLN A 181 5.31 4.49 -9.64
N ALA A 182 5.93 5.63 -9.92
CA ALA A 182 5.50 6.92 -9.39
C ALA A 182 4.11 7.30 -9.92
N LEU A 183 3.86 7.13 -11.21
CA LEU A 183 2.55 7.35 -11.83
C LEU A 183 1.48 6.42 -11.24
N ARG A 184 1.81 5.15 -11.05
CA ARG A 184 0.92 4.18 -10.37
C ARG A 184 0.58 4.62 -8.96
N GLY A 185 1.59 5.05 -8.18
CA GLY A 185 1.41 5.55 -6.83
C GLY A 185 0.61 6.87 -6.77
N ALA A 186 0.66 7.67 -7.84
CA ALA A 186 -0.14 8.88 -8.02
C ALA A 186 -1.55 8.61 -8.60
N ASN A 187 -1.95 7.34 -8.75
CA ASN A 187 -3.19 6.89 -9.39
C ASN A 187 -3.38 7.36 -10.85
N LYS A 188 -2.29 7.75 -11.52
CA LYS A 188 -2.25 8.11 -12.94
C LYS A 188 -2.07 6.86 -13.80
N TYR A 189 -3.05 5.97 -13.74
CA TYR A 189 -2.94 4.63 -14.29
C TYR A 189 -2.75 4.59 -15.81
N ASP A 190 -3.40 5.49 -16.57
CA ASP A 190 -3.27 5.52 -18.03
C ASP A 190 -1.86 5.90 -18.47
N GLU A 191 -1.31 6.95 -17.87
CA GLU A 191 0.08 7.35 -18.11
C GLU A 191 1.05 6.22 -17.69
N ALA A 192 0.76 5.53 -16.59
CA ALA A 192 1.57 4.39 -16.13
C ALA A 192 1.56 3.23 -17.12
N VAL A 193 0.41 2.92 -17.73
CA VAL A 193 0.30 1.88 -18.78
C VAL A 193 1.22 2.23 -19.96
N ASP A 194 1.17 3.47 -20.46
CA ASP A 194 2.01 3.87 -21.59
C ASP A 194 3.50 3.81 -21.25
N VAL A 195 3.86 4.22 -20.03
CA VAL A 195 5.25 4.14 -19.55
C VAL A 195 5.72 2.70 -19.41
N PHE A 196 4.90 1.78 -18.87
CA PHE A 196 5.29 0.39 -18.74
C PHE A 196 5.28 -0.36 -20.10
N ARG A 197 4.42 0.01 -21.06
CA ARG A 197 4.53 -0.47 -22.45
C ARG A 197 5.88 -0.05 -23.05
N ARG A 198 6.25 1.23 -22.87
CA ARG A 198 7.56 1.70 -23.30
C ARG A 198 8.71 0.96 -22.62
N LEU A 199 8.59 0.63 -21.35
CA LEU A 199 9.58 -0.17 -20.62
C LEU A 199 9.79 -1.55 -21.27
N VAL A 200 8.70 -2.25 -21.63
CA VAL A 200 8.78 -3.55 -22.34
C VAL A 200 9.44 -3.40 -23.72
N GLU A 201 9.18 -2.29 -24.44
CA GLU A 201 9.88 -2.01 -25.71
C GLU A 201 11.38 -1.80 -25.52
N LEU A 202 11.79 -1.09 -24.45
CA LEU A 202 13.21 -0.84 -24.14
C LEU A 202 13.93 -2.08 -23.63
N ALA A 203 13.24 -2.95 -22.91
CA ALA A 203 13.80 -4.15 -22.30
C ALA A 203 12.91 -5.39 -22.51
N PRO A 204 12.75 -5.85 -23.77
CA PRO A 204 11.79 -6.92 -24.10
C PRO A 204 12.15 -8.30 -23.51
N ASN A 205 13.39 -8.52 -23.13
CA ASN A 205 13.87 -9.75 -22.52
C ASN A 205 14.08 -9.64 -21.00
N ASP A 206 13.59 -8.58 -20.37
CA ASP A 206 13.60 -8.42 -18.91
C ASP A 206 12.25 -8.84 -18.32
N ALA A 207 12.26 -9.90 -17.52
CA ALA A 207 11.06 -10.44 -16.87
C ALA A 207 10.34 -9.39 -16.00
N ASN A 208 11.12 -8.53 -15.31
CA ASN A 208 10.54 -7.50 -14.43
C ASN A 208 9.73 -6.45 -15.21
N SER A 209 10.13 -6.17 -16.46
CA SER A 209 9.41 -5.23 -17.32
C SER A 209 8.01 -5.75 -17.68
N HIS A 210 7.90 -7.03 -18.02
CA HIS A 210 6.62 -7.68 -18.28
C HIS A 210 5.77 -7.82 -17.02
N ASP A 211 6.38 -8.20 -15.88
CA ASP A 211 5.68 -8.25 -14.59
C ASP A 211 5.10 -6.89 -14.20
N ALA A 212 5.87 -5.80 -14.33
CA ALA A 212 5.41 -4.45 -14.04
C ALA A 212 4.23 -4.03 -14.93
N LEU A 213 4.26 -4.37 -16.23
CA LEU A 213 3.13 -4.13 -17.14
C LEU A 213 1.92 -4.98 -16.76
N GLY A 214 2.11 -6.24 -16.38
CA GLY A 214 1.05 -7.10 -15.87
C GLY A 214 0.39 -6.54 -14.62
N ASN A 215 1.19 -6.05 -13.69
CA ASN A 215 0.72 -5.45 -12.45
C ASN A 215 -0.13 -4.19 -12.67
N ILE A 216 0.22 -3.34 -13.65
CA ILE A 216 -0.60 -2.17 -13.96
C ILE A 216 -1.89 -2.55 -14.70
N TYR A 217 -1.86 -3.52 -15.61
CA TYR A 217 -3.07 -4.02 -16.26
C TYR A 217 -4.05 -4.60 -15.23
N ASN A 218 -3.55 -5.35 -14.24
CA ASN A 218 -4.37 -5.87 -13.17
C ASN A 218 -4.97 -4.75 -12.30
N ALA A 219 -4.19 -3.69 -12.03
CA ALA A 219 -4.66 -2.53 -11.27
C ALA A 219 -5.81 -1.79 -11.97
N ILE A 220 -5.75 -1.63 -13.30
CA ILE A 220 -6.80 -0.96 -14.07
C ILE A 220 -7.99 -1.87 -14.44
N GLY A 221 -7.94 -3.17 -14.13
CA GLY A 221 -9.05 -4.10 -14.35
C GLY A 221 -9.01 -4.83 -15.69
N TRP A 222 -7.84 -5.01 -16.27
CA TRP A 222 -7.59 -5.79 -17.48
C TRP A 222 -6.82 -7.08 -17.14
N PRO A 223 -7.46 -8.02 -16.40
CA PRO A 223 -6.80 -9.20 -15.87
C PRO A 223 -6.33 -10.18 -16.96
N GLU A 224 -7.00 -10.26 -18.11
CA GLU A 224 -6.60 -11.13 -19.22
C GLU A 224 -5.28 -10.65 -19.86
N ASP A 225 -5.09 -9.32 -20.00
CA ASP A 225 -3.85 -8.77 -20.51
C ASP A 225 -2.72 -8.87 -19.46
N ALA A 226 -3.06 -8.72 -18.18
CA ALA A 226 -2.13 -8.99 -17.09
C ALA A 226 -1.58 -10.42 -17.14
N LEU A 227 -2.45 -11.42 -17.36
CA LEU A 227 -2.04 -12.83 -17.47
C LEU A 227 -1.05 -13.07 -18.61
N LYS A 228 -1.26 -12.45 -19.78
CA LYS A 228 -0.32 -12.54 -20.92
C LYS A 228 1.07 -12.01 -20.54
N CYS A 229 1.10 -10.89 -19.82
CA CYS A 229 2.35 -10.31 -19.35
C CYS A 229 3.06 -11.21 -18.33
N TYR A 230 2.33 -11.78 -17.36
CA TYR A 230 2.90 -12.72 -16.40
C TYR A 230 3.39 -14.02 -17.05
N GLU A 231 2.70 -14.53 -18.06
CA GLU A 231 3.15 -15.70 -18.83
C GLU A 231 4.49 -15.43 -19.52
N GLU A 232 4.66 -14.24 -20.12
CA GLU A 232 5.92 -13.85 -20.73
C GLU A 232 7.02 -13.61 -19.68
N ALA A 233 6.70 -12.96 -18.56
CA ALA A 233 7.63 -12.80 -17.46
C ALA A 233 8.14 -14.16 -16.93
N LEU A 234 7.25 -15.12 -16.74
CA LEU A 234 7.58 -16.48 -16.29
C LEU A 234 8.31 -17.32 -17.36
N ARG A 235 8.08 -17.04 -18.64
CA ARG A 235 8.86 -17.63 -19.72
C ARG A 235 10.32 -17.17 -19.67
N LEU A 236 10.55 -15.90 -19.35
CA LEU A 236 11.89 -15.30 -19.23
C LEU A 236 12.56 -15.65 -17.90
N ASN A 237 11.83 -15.70 -16.80
CA ASN A 237 12.32 -16.09 -15.48
C ASN A 237 11.37 -17.11 -14.82
N PRO A 238 11.54 -18.41 -15.08
CA PRO A 238 10.67 -19.47 -14.54
C PRO A 238 10.74 -19.67 -13.04
N ALA A 239 11.65 -19.00 -12.33
CA ALA A 239 11.82 -19.14 -10.88
C ALA A 239 11.27 -17.94 -10.08
N ASP A 240 10.60 -17.01 -10.73
CA ASP A 240 10.09 -15.81 -10.04
C ASP A 240 8.81 -16.08 -9.27
N ASP A 241 8.96 -16.28 -7.98
CA ASP A 241 7.87 -16.53 -7.03
C ASP A 241 6.84 -15.39 -6.94
N ARG A 242 7.26 -14.15 -7.19
CA ARG A 242 6.37 -12.99 -7.16
C ARG A 242 5.40 -12.99 -8.34
N THR A 243 5.93 -13.21 -9.54
CA THR A 243 5.08 -13.29 -10.74
C THR A 243 4.08 -14.46 -10.65
N TYR A 244 4.46 -15.62 -10.09
CA TYR A 244 3.50 -16.68 -9.80
C TYR A 244 2.43 -16.25 -8.80
N PHE A 245 2.80 -15.54 -7.76
CA PHE A 245 1.85 -15.01 -6.76
C PHE A 245 0.87 -14.02 -7.39
N ASP A 246 1.34 -13.03 -8.17
CA ASP A 246 0.52 -12.01 -8.83
C ASP A 246 -0.40 -12.62 -9.89
N ARG A 247 0.08 -13.62 -10.65
CA ARG A 247 -0.74 -14.45 -11.53
C ARG A 247 -1.87 -15.16 -10.78
N GLY A 248 -1.56 -15.71 -9.61
CA GLY A 248 -2.54 -16.37 -8.74
C GLY A 248 -3.63 -15.39 -8.26
N LEU A 249 -3.26 -14.19 -7.85
CA LEU A 249 -4.22 -13.13 -7.49
C LEU A 249 -5.10 -12.74 -8.67
N THR A 250 -4.54 -12.68 -9.87
CA THR A 250 -5.30 -12.36 -11.09
C THR A 250 -6.31 -13.46 -11.43
N TYR A 251 -5.96 -14.74 -11.30
CA TYR A 251 -6.92 -15.83 -11.43
C TYR A 251 -8.04 -15.78 -10.37
N GLN A 252 -7.74 -15.32 -9.15
CA GLN A 252 -8.79 -15.09 -8.13
C GLN A 252 -9.79 -14.02 -8.58
N ILE A 253 -9.30 -12.91 -9.16
CA ILE A 253 -10.15 -11.84 -9.70
C ILE A 253 -11.07 -12.37 -10.80
N LEU A 254 -10.55 -13.20 -11.69
CA LEU A 254 -11.33 -13.86 -12.74
C LEU A 254 -12.26 -14.98 -12.22
N GLY A 255 -12.00 -15.48 -10.99
CA GLY A 255 -12.79 -16.57 -10.38
C GLY A 255 -12.32 -17.97 -10.75
N ASP A 256 -11.19 -18.11 -11.43
CA ASP A 256 -10.55 -19.40 -11.73
C ASP A 256 -9.72 -19.86 -10.51
N LEU A 257 -10.43 -20.40 -9.52
CA LEU A 257 -9.83 -20.72 -8.23
C LEU A 257 -8.81 -21.88 -8.32
N ASP A 258 -8.99 -22.79 -9.26
CA ASP A 258 -8.08 -23.93 -9.43
C ASP A 258 -6.72 -23.46 -9.96
N LYS A 259 -6.72 -22.58 -10.97
CA LYS A 259 -5.47 -21.98 -11.47
C LYS A 259 -4.84 -21.03 -10.45
N ALA A 260 -5.64 -20.33 -9.65
CA ALA A 260 -5.14 -19.51 -8.56
C ALA A 260 -4.37 -20.37 -7.52
N ILE A 261 -4.97 -21.48 -7.08
CA ILE A 261 -4.35 -22.43 -6.14
C ILE A 261 -3.05 -22.99 -6.72
N ALA A 262 -3.06 -23.41 -8.00
CA ALA A 262 -1.86 -23.91 -8.67
C ALA A 262 -0.75 -22.85 -8.69
N SER A 263 -1.07 -21.60 -9.07
CA SER A 263 -0.10 -20.50 -9.12
C SER A 263 0.48 -20.15 -7.74
N HIS A 264 -0.34 -20.15 -6.68
CA HIS A 264 0.18 -19.93 -5.33
C HIS A 264 1.08 -21.07 -4.83
N ARG A 265 0.81 -22.33 -5.23
CA ARG A 265 1.71 -23.45 -4.93
C ARG A 265 3.05 -23.34 -5.65
N GLU A 266 3.04 -22.91 -6.93
CA GLU A 266 4.28 -22.64 -7.67
C GLU A 266 5.09 -21.53 -6.97
N ALA A 267 4.45 -20.44 -6.54
CA ALA A 267 5.13 -19.38 -5.78
C ALA A 267 5.82 -19.94 -4.52
N ILE A 268 5.13 -20.80 -3.75
CA ILE A 268 5.64 -21.44 -2.54
C ILE A 268 6.78 -22.43 -2.88
N GLN A 269 6.67 -23.17 -3.98
CA GLN A 269 7.70 -24.12 -4.41
C GLN A 269 9.01 -23.40 -4.75
N HIS A 270 8.95 -22.25 -5.45
CA HIS A 270 10.13 -21.45 -5.79
C HIS A 270 10.67 -20.67 -4.59
N ASN A 271 9.80 -20.20 -3.70
CA ASN A 271 10.20 -19.54 -2.47
C ASN A 271 9.40 -20.05 -1.26
N PRO A 272 9.91 -21.05 -0.52
CA PRO A 272 9.25 -21.57 0.67
C PRO A 272 9.06 -20.58 1.81
N LEU A 273 9.62 -19.37 1.72
CA LEU A 273 9.42 -18.28 2.69
C LEU A 273 8.45 -17.19 2.19
N HIS A 274 7.80 -17.38 1.06
CA HIS A 274 6.82 -16.44 0.52
C HIS A 274 5.50 -16.48 1.32
N ALA A 275 5.50 -15.86 2.50
CA ALA A 275 4.41 -15.93 3.46
C ALA A 275 3.05 -15.47 2.91
N GLN A 276 3.04 -14.49 2.01
CA GLN A 276 1.83 -13.99 1.37
C GLN A 276 1.18 -15.05 0.46
N ALA A 277 1.97 -15.88 -0.23
CA ALA A 277 1.46 -16.95 -1.07
C ALA A 277 0.74 -18.03 -0.25
N TYR A 278 1.25 -18.36 0.93
CA TYR A 278 0.54 -19.26 1.87
C TYR A 278 -0.82 -18.70 2.27
N ARG A 279 -0.89 -17.41 2.60
CA ARG A 279 -2.15 -16.77 2.96
C ARG A 279 -3.13 -16.72 1.78
N ALA A 280 -2.65 -16.43 0.57
CA ALA A 280 -3.46 -16.44 -0.63
C ALA A 280 -3.99 -17.84 -0.94
N LEU A 281 -3.15 -18.87 -0.86
CA LEU A 281 -3.53 -20.27 -0.99
C LEU A 281 -4.61 -20.64 0.02
N ALA A 282 -4.40 -20.33 1.30
CA ALA A 282 -5.36 -20.64 2.36
C ALA A 282 -6.70 -19.93 2.16
N ASN A 283 -6.72 -18.69 1.68
CA ASN A 283 -7.95 -17.94 1.41
C ASN A 283 -8.70 -18.43 0.16
N THR A 284 -7.98 -18.94 -0.82
CA THR A 284 -8.58 -19.43 -2.09
C THR A 284 -9.16 -20.82 -1.94
N LYS A 285 -8.43 -21.71 -1.27
CA LYS A 285 -8.80 -23.11 -1.04
C LYS A 285 -9.75 -23.24 0.15
N ARG A 286 -10.78 -24.07 0.03
CA ARG A 286 -11.63 -24.50 1.17
C ARG A 286 -11.16 -25.84 1.67
N PHE A 287 -10.70 -25.90 2.90
CA PHE A 287 -10.22 -27.11 3.56
C PHE A 287 -11.39 -27.90 4.14
N LYS A 288 -11.43 -29.20 3.82
CA LYS A 288 -12.47 -30.13 4.30
C LYS A 288 -11.89 -31.34 5.05
N ASP A 289 -10.59 -31.59 4.89
CA ASP A 289 -9.86 -32.68 5.48
C ASP A 289 -8.68 -32.15 6.27
N ALA A 290 -8.57 -32.55 7.54
CA ALA A 290 -7.47 -32.17 8.41
C ALA A 290 -6.11 -32.74 7.97
N ASN A 291 -6.11 -33.77 7.13
CA ASN A 291 -4.90 -34.40 6.57
C ASN A 291 -4.49 -33.80 5.21
N ASP A 292 -5.10 -32.70 4.78
CA ASP A 292 -4.72 -32.03 3.54
C ASP A 292 -3.24 -31.63 3.58
N PRO A 293 -2.42 -31.99 2.56
CA PRO A 293 -0.97 -31.77 2.57
C PRO A 293 -0.60 -30.28 2.65
N ASP A 294 -1.44 -29.38 2.14
CA ASP A 294 -1.17 -27.94 2.25
C ASP A 294 -1.21 -27.47 3.72
N ILE A 295 -2.00 -28.12 4.60
CA ILE A 295 -2.05 -27.78 6.02
C ILE A 295 -0.70 -28.09 6.68
N THR A 296 -0.15 -29.25 6.41
CA THR A 296 1.18 -29.63 6.93
C THR A 296 2.26 -28.69 6.42
N MET A 297 2.23 -28.36 5.14
CA MET A 297 3.16 -27.41 4.53
C MET A 297 3.08 -26.02 5.20
N ILE A 298 1.86 -25.50 5.42
CA ILE A 298 1.64 -24.19 6.07
C ILE A 298 2.08 -24.20 7.53
N ARG A 299 1.89 -25.30 8.26
CA ARG A 299 2.34 -25.43 9.65
C ARG A 299 3.87 -25.44 9.75
N ASN A 300 4.52 -26.25 8.93
CA ASN A 300 5.96 -26.46 9.00
C ASN A 300 6.77 -25.18 8.71
N VAL A 301 6.24 -24.24 7.93
CA VAL A 301 6.97 -22.98 7.65
C VAL A 301 7.14 -22.12 8.91
N LEU A 302 6.28 -22.24 9.93
CA LEU A 302 6.45 -21.55 11.21
C LEU A 302 7.74 -21.94 11.94
N ASP A 303 8.21 -23.16 11.76
CA ASP A 303 9.43 -23.68 12.39
C ASP A 303 10.69 -23.30 11.62
N ASN A 304 10.53 -22.67 10.44
CA ASN A 304 11.67 -22.26 9.63
C ASN A 304 12.34 -21.01 10.25
N PRO A 305 13.64 -21.08 10.61
CA PRO A 305 14.36 -19.95 11.20
C PRO A 305 14.57 -18.76 10.24
N GLY A 306 14.45 -18.98 8.94
CA GLY A 306 14.52 -17.94 7.92
C GLY A 306 13.24 -17.12 7.78
N LEU A 307 12.09 -17.58 8.36
CA LEU A 307 10.83 -16.84 8.30
C LEU A 307 10.92 -15.61 9.21
N LYS A 308 10.77 -14.42 8.61
CA LYS A 308 10.79 -13.16 9.34
C LYS A 308 9.61 -13.07 10.32
N GLU A 309 9.81 -12.40 11.46
CA GLU A 309 8.75 -12.23 12.46
C GLU A 309 7.54 -11.48 11.90
N THR A 310 7.78 -10.50 11.02
CA THR A 310 6.70 -9.78 10.28
C THR A 310 5.89 -10.69 9.37
N ASP A 311 6.52 -11.73 8.78
CA ASP A 311 5.86 -12.62 7.83
C ASP A 311 5.04 -13.71 8.53
N ARG A 312 5.34 -14.04 9.79
CA ARG A 312 4.60 -15.02 10.61
C ARG A 312 3.12 -14.71 10.70
N MET A 313 2.73 -13.42 10.71
CA MET A 313 1.32 -13.03 10.75
C MET A 313 0.51 -13.62 9.58
N HIS A 314 1.09 -13.70 8.37
CA HIS A 314 0.41 -14.29 7.21
C HIS A 314 0.12 -15.78 7.43
N ILE A 315 1.04 -16.50 8.05
CA ILE A 315 0.88 -17.91 8.36
C ILE A 315 -0.18 -18.11 9.46
N TYR A 316 -0.18 -17.25 10.48
CA TYR A 316 -1.21 -17.30 11.52
C TYR A 316 -2.61 -17.01 10.98
N PHE A 317 -2.78 -16.02 10.08
CA PHE A 317 -4.06 -15.81 9.37
C PHE A 317 -4.47 -17.04 8.57
N SER A 318 -3.52 -17.71 7.90
CA SER A 318 -3.77 -18.94 7.15
C SER A 318 -4.29 -20.06 8.06
N LEU A 319 -3.61 -20.30 9.17
CA LEU A 319 -3.97 -21.35 10.14
C LEU A 319 -5.32 -21.06 10.81
N GLY A 320 -5.58 -19.79 11.16
CA GLY A 320 -6.88 -19.38 11.68
C GLY A 320 -8.02 -19.71 10.73
N LYS A 321 -7.84 -19.40 9.41
CA LYS A 321 -8.81 -19.71 8.38
C LYS A 321 -8.96 -21.22 8.12
N ILE A 322 -7.88 -21.97 8.14
CA ILE A 322 -7.90 -23.43 7.97
C ILE A 322 -8.69 -24.07 9.11
N CYS A 323 -8.41 -23.71 10.36
CA CYS A 323 -9.15 -24.21 11.52
C CYS A 323 -10.63 -23.83 11.46
N GLU A 324 -10.97 -22.62 10.98
CA GLU A 324 -12.37 -22.23 10.75
C GLU A 324 -13.05 -23.09 9.70
N ASP A 325 -12.41 -23.39 8.57
CA ASP A 325 -12.95 -24.28 7.54
C ASP A 325 -13.23 -25.69 8.07
N LEU A 326 -12.35 -26.18 8.94
CA LEU A 326 -12.47 -27.47 9.62
C LEU A 326 -13.43 -27.43 10.83
N LYS A 327 -14.01 -26.24 11.13
CA LYS A 327 -14.90 -25.98 12.28
C LYS A 327 -14.22 -26.15 13.64
N ASP A 328 -12.90 -26.10 13.69
CA ASP A 328 -12.12 -26.06 14.93
C ASP A 328 -11.96 -24.62 15.42
N TYR A 329 -13.05 -24.05 15.91
CA TYR A 329 -13.11 -22.65 16.36
C TYR A 329 -12.23 -22.40 17.60
N ALA A 330 -12.01 -23.43 18.40
CA ALA A 330 -11.17 -23.33 19.59
C ALA A 330 -9.69 -23.04 19.24
N GLN A 331 -9.18 -23.65 18.17
CA GLN A 331 -7.84 -23.36 17.67
C GLN A 331 -7.81 -22.16 16.71
N SER A 332 -8.89 -21.89 15.99
CA SER A 332 -8.96 -20.82 14.99
C SER A 332 -8.71 -19.45 15.61
N PHE A 333 -9.40 -19.11 16.70
CA PHE A 333 -9.32 -17.77 17.30
C PHE A 333 -7.93 -17.42 17.85
N PRO A 334 -7.23 -18.28 18.59
CA PRO A 334 -5.85 -18.05 19.01
C PRO A 334 -4.90 -17.68 17.84
N PHE A 335 -5.06 -18.36 16.69
CA PHE A 335 -4.26 -18.02 15.52
C PHE A 335 -4.58 -16.63 14.97
N TYR A 336 -5.85 -16.25 14.89
CA TYR A 336 -6.22 -14.88 14.51
C TYR A 336 -5.71 -13.85 15.51
N LEU A 337 -5.77 -14.13 16.80
CA LEU A 337 -5.24 -13.24 17.83
C LEU A 337 -3.73 -13.00 17.67
N GLU A 338 -2.96 -14.07 17.44
CA GLU A 338 -1.51 -13.97 17.21
C GLU A 338 -1.17 -13.22 15.91
N ALA A 339 -1.97 -13.42 14.84
CA ALA A 339 -1.81 -12.70 13.59
C ALA A 339 -2.04 -11.19 13.78
N ASN A 340 -3.16 -10.84 14.41
CA ASN A 340 -3.55 -9.45 14.65
C ASN A 340 -2.57 -8.72 15.56
N LYS A 341 -2.13 -9.36 16.64
CA LYS A 341 -1.12 -8.80 17.56
C LYS A 341 0.16 -8.40 16.82
N ARG A 342 0.64 -9.24 15.89
CA ARG A 342 1.83 -8.94 15.06
C ARG A 342 1.57 -7.82 14.08
N LYS A 343 0.39 -7.80 13.48
CA LYS A 343 0.03 -6.74 12.54
C LYS A 343 -0.16 -5.40 13.22
N ARG A 344 -0.79 -5.38 14.41
CA ARG A 344 -1.09 -4.15 15.14
C ARG A 344 0.16 -3.33 15.49
N VAL A 345 1.28 -3.99 15.82
CA VAL A 345 2.53 -3.30 16.18
C VAL A 345 3.24 -2.62 15.01
N GLU A 346 2.84 -2.91 13.77
CA GLU A 346 3.39 -2.23 12.58
C GLU A 346 2.86 -0.79 12.44
N TYR A 347 1.80 -0.43 13.17
CA TYR A 347 1.13 0.84 13.06
C TYR A 347 1.31 1.71 14.30
N ASP A 348 1.76 2.94 14.10
CA ASP A 348 1.55 4.01 15.07
C ASP A 348 0.11 4.53 14.91
N TYR A 349 -0.83 3.85 15.60
CA TYR A 349 -2.24 4.11 15.50
C TYR A 349 -2.87 4.25 16.88
N THR A 350 -3.76 5.22 17.03
CA THR A 350 -4.65 5.36 18.19
C THR A 350 -6.06 5.67 17.71
N ILE A 351 -7.07 5.16 18.40
CA ILE A 351 -8.49 5.43 18.09
C ILE A 351 -8.84 6.91 18.21
N GLU A 352 -8.06 7.69 18.94
CA GLU A 352 -8.28 9.13 19.10
C GLU A 352 -8.13 9.88 17.77
N THR A 353 -7.31 9.41 16.85
CA THR A 353 -7.20 9.97 15.50
C THR A 353 -8.54 9.91 14.75
N ASP A 354 -9.23 8.77 14.81
CA ASP A 354 -10.54 8.62 14.17
C ASP A 354 -11.64 9.36 14.92
N ARG A 355 -11.56 9.38 16.26
CA ARG A 355 -12.46 10.17 17.11
C ARG A 355 -12.41 11.65 16.77
N ASP A 356 -11.20 12.20 16.65
CA ASP A 356 -10.99 13.59 16.29
C ASP A 356 -11.49 13.89 14.87
N LEU A 357 -11.21 13.01 13.91
CA LEU A 357 -11.71 13.17 12.53
C LEU A 357 -13.23 13.16 12.48
N MET A 358 -13.89 12.16 13.05
CA MET A 358 -15.34 12.04 13.02
C MET A 358 -16.02 13.14 13.84
N GLY A 359 -15.37 13.61 14.91
CA GLY A 359 -15.79 14.77 15.69
C GLY A 359 -15.78 16.05 14.86
N ARG A 360 -14.69 16.34 14.14
CA ARG A 360 -14.58 17.49 13.23
C ARG A 360 -15.61 17.44 12.10
N ILE A 361 -15.85 16.23 11.54
CA ILE A 361 -16.87 16.04 10.49
C ILE A 361 -18.24 16.46 11.01
N LYS A 362 -18.67 15.98 12.18
CA LYS A 362 -19.97 16.34 12.77
C LYS A 362 -20.08 17.84 13.07
N GLU A 363 -19.01 18.44 13.57
CA GLU A 363 -18.95 19.87 13.86
C GLU A 363 -19.11 20.73 12.59
N LYS A 364 -18.44 20.36 11.51
CA LYS A 364 -18.37 21.16 10.28
C LYS A 364 -19.54 20.96 9.32
N PHE A 365 -20.32 19.91 9.48
CA PHE A 365 -21.47 19.58 8.63
C PHE A 365 -22.80 19.55 9.42
N PRO A 366 -23.19 20.65 10.10
CA PRO A 366 -24.50 20.72 10.73
C PRO A 366 -25.63 20.88 9.68
N ARG A 367 -26.88 20.70 10.06
CA ARG A 367 -28.04 20.75 9.15
C ARG A 367 -28.13 22.09 8.38
N ASP A 368 -27.97 23.20 9.05
CA ASP A 368 -28.03 24.52 8.43
C ASP A 368 -26.91 24.79 7.42
N PHE A 369 -25.81 24.06 7.52
CA PHE A 369 -24.73 24.09 6.51
C PHE A 369 -25.22 23.64 5.15
N PHE A 370 -26.00 22.55 5.09
CA PHE A 370 -26.59 22.02 3.86
C PHE A 370 -27.79 22.85 3.38
N GLU A 371 -28.60 23.34 4.27
CA GLU A 371 -29.74 24.21 3.93
C GLU A 371 -29.27 25.49 3.20
N LYS A 372 -28.19 26.10 3.66
CA LYS A 372 -27.58 27.28 3.03
C LYS A 372 -26.90 26.99 1.68
N ARG A 373 -26.70 25.71 1.32
CA ARG A 373 -26.02 25.24 0.12
C ARG A 373 -26.86 24.24 -0.67
N ALA A 374 -28.16 24.37 -0.61
CA ALA A 374 -29.11 23.45 -1.23
C ALA A 374 -28.95 23.38 -2.77
N ASP A 375 -28.48 24.47 -3.37
CA ASP A 375 -28.23 24.67 -4.80
C ASP A 375 -26.81 24.29 -5.25
N TYR A 376 -25.92 23.85 -4.34
CA TYR A 376 -24.56 23.47 -4.68
C TYR A 376 -24.51 22.13 -5.42
N GLY A 377 -23.44 21.98 -6.21
CA GLY A 377 -23.09 20.71 -6.89
C GLY A 377 -23.76 20.53 -8.24
N VAL A 378 -23.40 19.43 -8.89
CA VAL A 378 -23.84 19.11 -10.24
C VAL A 378 -25.28 18.63 -10.24
N GLN A 379 -26.19 19.43 -10.81
CA GLN A 379 -27.62 19.15 -10.92
C GLN A 379 -27.95 18.30 -12.18
N ASN A 380 -27.20 17.21 -12.38
CA ASN A 380 -27.39 16.34 -13.55
C ASN A 380 -28.09 15.05 -13.15
N ASN A 381 -29.28 14.82 -13.69
CA ASN A 381 -30.09 13.64 -13.44
C ASN A 381 -29.84 12.48 -14.43
N THR A 382 -29.03 12.70 -15.47
CA THR A 382 -28.76 11.68 -16.49
C THR A 382 -27.58 10.78 -16.11
N GLU A 383 -26.79 11.20 -15.13
CA GLU A 383 -25.63 10.49 -14.62
C GLU A 383 -25.65 10.48 -13.09
N VAL A 384 -26.12 9.39 -12.51
CA VAL A 384 -26.35 9.28 -11.07
C VAL A 384 -25.25 8.45 -10.41
N PRO A 385 -24.38 9.04 -9.61
CA PRO A 385 -23.48 8.27 -8.78
C PRO A 385 -24.25 7.61 -7.62
N VAL A 386 -23.94 6.33 -7.39
CA VAL A 386 -24.49 5.54 -6.29
C VAL A 386 -23.34 5.13 -5.37
N PHE A 387 -23.37 5.59 -4.12
CA PHE A 387 -22.33 5.27 -3.13
C PHE A 387 -22.83 4.17 -2.20
N VAL A 388 -22.14 3.04 -2.19
CA VAL A 388 -22.40 1.93 -1.27
C VAL A 388 -21.38 2.00 -0.14
N VAL A 389 -21.85 2.40 1.05
CA VAL A 389 -21.02 2.72 2.23
C VAL A 389 -21.36 1.81 3.42
N GLY A 390 -20.50 1.82 4.44
CA GLY A 390 -20.70 1.10 5.70
C GLY A 390 -19.40 0.55 6.25
N MET A 391 -19.49 -0.28 7.28
CA MET A 391 -18.30 -1.00 7.76
C MET A 391 -17.81 -1.99 6.69
N PRO A 392 -16.50 -2.23 6.57
CA PRO A 392 -16.02 -3.39 5.82
C PRO A 392 -16.74 -4.66 6.32
N ARG A 393 -17.09 -5.57 5.41
CA ARG A 393 -17.78 -6.84 5.73
C ARG A 393 -19.26 -6.71 6.15
N SER A 394 -19.88 -5.55 5.99
CA SER A 394 -21.31 -5.35 6.26
C SER A 394 -22.26 -5.80 5.13
N GLY A 395 -21.73 -6.32 4.01
CA GLY A 395 -22.55 -6.72 2.86
C GLY A 395 -22.44 -5.78 1.65
N THR A 396 -21.58 -4.77 1.71
CA THR A 396 -21.39 -3.77 0.64
C THR A 396 -21.11 -4.39 -0.74
N SER A 397 -20.27 -5.45 -0.82
CA SER A 397 -20.00 -6.14 -2.08
C SER A 397 -21.21 -6.91 -2.63
N LEU A 398 -22.08 -7.46 -1.76
CA LEU A 398 -23.31 -8.11 -2.18
C LEU A 398 -24.30 -7.09 -2.76
N THR A 399 -24.47 -5.97 -2.07
CA THR A 399 -25.32 -4.86 -2.50
C THR A 399 -24.86 -4.30 -3.85
N GLU A 400 -23.57 -4.06 -4.00
CA GLU A 400 -22.98 -3.63 -5.28
C GLU A 400 -23.25 -4.65 -6.39
N GLN A 401 -23.04 -5.94 -6.13
CA GLN A 401 -23.21 -7.00 -7.13
C GLN A 401 -24.66 -7.12 -7.59
N ILE A 402 -25.63 -6.97 -6.69
CA ILE A 402 -27.06 -6.94 -7.03
C ILE A 402 -27.35 -5.74 -7.95
N LEU A 403 -26.90 -4.54 -7.58
CA LEU A 403 -27.08 -3.34 -8.41
C LEU A 403 -26.39 -3.44 -9.76
N ALA A 404 -25.14 -3.90 -9.79
CA ALA A 404 -24.35 -4.03 -11.00
C ALA A 404 -24.84 -5.11 -11.95
N SER A 405 -25.78 -5.97 -11.53
CA SER A 405 -26.46 -6.92 -12.39
C SER A 405 -27.58 -6.27 -13.22
N HIS A 406 -28.00 -5.05 -12.86
CA HIS A 406 -28.96 -4.29 -13.63
C HIS A 406 -28.30 -3.72 -14.90
N PRO A 407 -28.95 -3.81 -16.10
CA PRO A 407 -28.34 -3.39 -17.38
C PRO A 407 -27.86 -1.93 -17.42
N LEU A 408 -28.55 -1.03 -16.70
CA LEU A 408 -28.23 0.41 -16.66
C LEU A 408 -27.15 0.78 -15.63
N VAL A 409 -26.61 -0.20 -14.89
CA VAL A 409 -25.69 0.05 -13.77
C VAL A 409 -24.29 -0.47 -14.08
N TYR A 410 -23.29 0.36 -13.86
CA TYR A 410 -21.89 -0.03 -13.83
C TYR A 410 -21.41 -0.14 -12.39
N GLY A 411 -20.90 -1.31 -12.00
CA GLY A 411 -20.28 -1.52 -10.70
C GLY A 411 -18.79 -1.23 -10.76
N ALA A 412 -18.36 -0.09 -10.26
CA ALA A 412 -16.98 0.37 -10.34
C ALA A 412 -16.05 -0.26 -9.28
N GLY A 413 -16.60 -0.98 -8.30
CA GLY A 413 -15.80 -1.58 -7.21
C GLY A 413 -15.42 -0.59 -6.13
N GLU A 414 -14.29 -0.86 -5.46
CA GLU A 414 -13.71 0.01 -4.44
C GLU A 414 -12.87 1.11 -5.12
N LEU A 415 -13.49 2.30 -5.31
CA LEU A 415 -12.81 3.45 -5.89
C LEU A 415 -12.20 4.32 -4.79
N GLU A 416 -10.93 4.61 -4.90
CA GLU A 416 -10.29 5.64 -4.06
C GLU A 416 -10.58 7.07 -4.58
N ALA A 417 -11.42 7.21 -5.60
CA ALA A 417 -11.65 8.45 -6.33
C ALA A 417 -12.08 9.62 -5.42
N MET A 418 -12.93 9.39 -4.40
CA MET A 418 -13.31 10.44 -3.44
C MET A 418 -12.14 10.89 -2.57
N ARG A 419 -11.32 9.96 -2.10
CA ARG A 419 -10.09 10.24 -1.34
C ARG A 419 -9.07 10.98 -2.21
N ASP A 420 -8.87 10.55 -3.45
CA ASP A 420 -7.94 11.15 -4.39
C ASP A 420 -8.32 12.60 -4.73
N VAL A 421 -9.62 12.86 -4.92
CA VAL A 421 -10.15 14.20 -5.09
C VAL A 421 -9.81 15.08 -3.88
N LEU A 422 -10.02 14.58 -2.67
CA LEU A 422 -9.70 15.33 -1.44
C LEU A 422 -8.19 15.61 -1.31
N ILE A 423 -7.34 14.66 -1.69
CA ILE A 423 -5.88 14.85 -1.68
C ILE A 423 -5.44 15.87 -2.75
N SER A 424 -6.17 15.96 -3.88
CA SER A 424 -5.85 16.93 -4.94
C SER A 424 -6.19 18.38 -4.58
N ILE A 425 -6.93 18.61 -3.48
CA ILE A 425 -7.28 19.93 -2.99
C ILE A 425 -6.13 20.49 -2.14
N PRO A 426 -5.37 21.50 -2.61
CA PRO A 426 -4.17 21.97 -1.91
C PRO A 426 -4.42 22.45 -0.49
N GLU A 427 -5.60 23.01 -0.24
CA GLU A 427 -5.98 23.63 1.02
C GLU A 427 -6.63 22.62 2.00
N LEU A 428 -7.03 21.44 1.53
CA LEU A 428 -7.68 20.38 2.32
C LEU A 428 -6.78 19.15 2.38
N SER A 429 -5.96 19.04 3.41
CA SER A 429 -5.26 17.79 3.68
C SER A 429 -6.18 16.78 4.39
N LEU A 430 -5.96 15.49 4.19
CA LEU A 430 -6.70 14.45 4.93
C LEU A 430 -6.54 14.60 6.46
N ALA A 431 -5.40 15.13 6.92
CA ALA A 431 -5.13 15.36 8.33
C ALA A 431 -6.00 16.47 8.93
N THR A 432 -6.36 17.48 8.13
CA THR A 432 -7.16 18.64 8.58
C THR A 432 -8.61 18.58 8.16
N PHE A 433 -8.96 17.66 7.25
CA PHE A 433 -10.35 17.51 6.77
C PHE A 433 -11.35 17.42 7.93
N PRO A 434 -12.51 18.12 7.84
CA PRO A 434 -13.00 19.02 6.82
C PRO A 434 -12.78 20.52 7.13
N GLN A 435 -11.70 20.88 7.83
CA GLN A 435 -11.46 22.28 8.24
C GLN A 435 -11.40 23.22 7.02
N GLY A 436 -12.06 24.36 7.14
CA GLY A 436 -12.10 25.37 6.07
C GLY A 436 -13.12 25.09 4.97
N ILE A 437 -13.88 23.99 5.03
CA ILE A 437 -14.86 23.63 4.00
C ILE A 437 -15.94 24.71 3.82
N GLU A 438 -16.23 25.48 4.85
CA GLU A 438 -17.22 26.55 4.84
C GLU A 438 -16.87 27.74 3.95
N GLN A 439 -15.61 27.91 3.57
CA GLN A 439 -15.14 29.03 2.75
C GLN A 439 -15.35 28.83 1.23
N TYR A 440 -15.68 27.61 0.79
CA TYR A 440 -15.79 27.30 -0.62
C TYR A 440 -17.21 27.49 -1.15
N GLY A 441 -17.30 28.03 -2.39
CA GLY A 441 -18.54 28.24 -3.14
C GLY A 441 -18.93 27.05 -4.02
N ALA A 442 -20.04 27.20 -4.75
CA ALA A 442 -20.57 26.15 -5.64
C ALA A 442 -19.56 25.69 -6.70
N ASP A 443 -18.85 26.62 -7.36
CA ASP A 443 -17.87 26.35 -8.40
C ASP A 443 -16.76 25.38 -7.94
N PHE A 444 -16.40 25.44 -6.65
CA PHE A 444 -15.43 24.53 -6.07
C PHE A 444 -15.95 23.10 -6.08
N PHE A 445 -17.16 22.87 -5.61
CA PHE A 445 -17.76 21.53 -5.55
C PHE A 445 -18.05 20.97 -6.95
N GLU A 446 -18.47 21.81 -7.90
CA GLU A 446 -18.67 21.43 -9.30
C GLU A 446 -17.36 20.99 -9.97
N LYS A 447 -16.26 21.74 -9.75
CA LYS A 447 -14.94 21.37 -10.24
C LYS A 447 -14.51 19.98 -9.80
N TYR A 448 -14.62 19.71 -8.50
CA TYR A 448 -14.19 18.43 -7.94
C TYR A 448 -15.19 17.30 -8.21
N ALA A 449 -16.46 17.62 -8.42
CA ALA A 449 -17.43 16.67 -8.95
C ALA A 449 -17.06 16.21 -10.37
N ALA A 450 -16.64 17.13 -11.24
CA ALA A 450 -16.16 16.77 -12.58
C ALA A 450 -14.91 15.89 -12.53
N GLU A 451 -13.97 16.19 -11.62
CA GLU A 451 -12.77 15.37 -11.42
C GLU A 451 -13.11 13.95 -10.93
N TYR A 452 -14.03 13.83 -9.98
CA TYR A 452 -14.53 12.54 -9.52
C TYR A 452 -15.21 11.76 -10.66
N HIS A 453 -16.10 12.40 -11.42
CA HIS A 453 -16.78 11.76 -12.55
C HIS A 453 -15.80 11.23 -13.59
N ALA A 454 -14.77 12.00 -13.95
CA ALA A 454 -13.75 11.57 -14.89
C ALA A 454 -13.07 10.26 -14.46
N ARG A 455 -12.87 10.07 -13.15
CA ARG A 455 -12.27 8.86 -12.59
C ARG A 455 -13.26 7.69 -12.48
N ALA A 456 -14.46 7.96 -11.95
CA ALA A 456 -15.44 6.94 -11.63
C ALA A 456 -16.11 6.34 -12.89
N ARG A 457 -16.22 7.11 -13.97
CA ARG A 457 -16.91 6.72 -15.20
C ARG A 457 -16.02 6.21 -16.32
N ARG A 458 -14.73 6.16 -16.10
CA ARG A 458 -13.73 5.79 -17.10
C ARG A 458 -14.11 4.54 -17.90
N ASP A 459 -14.55 3.48 -17.21
CA ASP A 459 -14.89 2.19 -17.83
C ASP A 459 -16.41 1.91 -17.81
N SER A 460 -17.24 2.94 -17.63
CA SER A 460 -18.69 2.80 -17.43
C SER A 460 -19.47 2.49 -18.70
N GLU A 461 -18.83 2.52 -19.89
CA GLU A 461 -19.48 2.29 -21.19
C GLU A 461 -20.72 3.17 -21.42
N GLY A 462 -20.76 4.35 -20.81
CA GLY A 462 -21.88 5.29 -20.91
C GLY A 462 -23.12 4.91 -20.10
N LYS A 463 -23.06 3.92 -19.21
CA LYS A 463 -24.17 3.56 -18.33
C LYS A 463 -24.54 4.73 -17.40
N PRO A 464 -25.84 5.02 -17.23
CA PRO A 464 -26.26 6.20 -16.46
C PRO A 464 -25.98 6.09 -14.96
N TYR A 465 -25.94 4.90 -14.38
CA TYR A 465 -25.66 4.69 -12.97
C TYR A 465 -24.27 4.09 -12.78
N VAL A 466 -23.47 4.70 -11.93
CA VAL A 466 -22.14 4.21 -11.53
C VAL A 466 -22.15 3.96 -10.03
N VAL A 467 -21.90 2.72 -9.63
CA VAL A 467 -21.82 2.33 -8.22
C VAL A 467 -20.38 2.36 -7.76
N ASP A 468 -20.06 3.33 -6.88
CA ASP A 468 -18.83 3.37 -6.10
C ASP A 468 -19.08 2.64 -4.77
N LYS A 469 -18.48 1.47 -4.63
CA LYS A 469 -18.58 0.69 -3.41
C LYS A 469 -17.29 0.79 -2.61
N MET A 470 -17.02 1.95 -2.03
CA MET A 470 -15.97 2.16 -1.05
C MET A 470 -16.60 2.28 0.35
N PRO A 471 -16.47 1.24 1.19
CA PRO A 471 -17.10 1.23 2.51
C PRO A 471 -16.84 2.50 3.31
N GLN A 472 -15.61 3.00 3.31
CA GLN A 472 -15.20 4.19 4.08
C GLN A 472 -15.71 5.53 3.53
N ASN A 473 -16.38 5.57 2.38
CA ASN A 473 -16.99 6.81 1.86
C ASN A 473 -18.07 7.39 2.81
N PHE A 474 -18.46 6.66 3.85
CA PHE A 474 -19.30 7.26 4.92
C PHE A 474 -18.63 8.44 5.63
N LEU A 475 -17.32 8.56 5.61
CA LEU A 475 -16.58 9.74 6.10
C LEU A 475 -16.80 10.97 5.22
N TYR A 476 -17.18 10.78 3.98
CA TYR A 476 -17.23 11.83 2.95
C TYR A 476 -18.66 12.15 2.50
N ILE A 477 -19.71 11.65 3.18
CA ILE A 477 -21.12 11.88 2.80
C ILE A 477 -21.44 13.38 2.68
N GLY A 478 -20.87 14.23 3.56
CA GLY A 478 -21.03 15.67 3.47
C GLY A 478 -20.50 16.25 2.16
N MET A 479 -19.32 15.81 1.72
CA MET A 479 -18.75 16.21 0.43
C MET A 479 -19.56 15.65 -0.73
N ILE A 480 -19.96 14.39 -0.65
CA ILE A 480 -20.81 13.74 -1.67
C ILE A 480 -22.09 14.53 -1.88
N ARG A 481 -22.75 14.96 -0.79
CA ARG A 481 -23.99 15.76 -0.87
C ARG A 481 -23.78 17.11 -1.53
N LEU A 482 -22.63 17.77 -1.27
CA LEU A 482 -22.30 19.07 -1.87
C LEU A 482 -21.88 18.96 -3.34
N MET A 483 -21.23 17.88 -3.72
CA MET A 483 -20.80 17.62 -5.10
C MET A 483 -21.92 17.05 -5.95
N PHE A 484 -22.72 16.15 -5.40
CA PHE A 484 -23.75 15.36 -6.09
C PHE A 484 -25.05 15.34 -5.28
N PRO A 485 -25.86 16.40 -5.31
CA PRO A 485 -27.09 16.47 -4.52
C PRO A 485 -28.11 15.38 -4.89
N GLN A 486 -28.03 14.82 -6.09
CA GLN A 486 -28.88 13.72 -6.58
C GLN A 486 -28.28 12.33 -6.37
N ALA A 487 -27.07 12.22 -5.83
CA ALA A 487 -26.45 10.92 -5.57
C ALA A 487 -27.33 10.06 -4.66
N LYS A 488 -27.20 8.74 -4.84
CA LYS A 488 -27.85 7.74 -3.99
C LYS A 488 -26.82 7.17 -3.03
N VAL A 489 -27.05 7.32 -1.72
CA VAL A 489 -26.18 6.75 -0.70
C VAL A 489 -26.87 5.58 -0.06
N ILE A 490 -26.27 4.41 -0.20
CA ILE A 490 -26.77 3.14 0.35
C ILE A 490 -25.83 2.72 1.48
N HIS A 491 -26.36 2.73 2.69
CA HIS A 491 -25.66 2.35 3.89
C HIS A 491 -25.93 0.90 4.25
N CYS A 492 -24.94 0.03 4.10
CA CYS A 492 -25.06 -1.38 4.43
C CYS A 492 -24.89 -1.60 5.94
N VAL A 493 -25.97 -2.06 6.57
CA VAL A 493 -26.03 -2.35 8.02
C VAL A 493 -26.05 -3.85 8.25
N ARG A 494 -25.30 -4.34 9.23
CA ARG A 494 -25.25 -5.76 9.62
C ARG A 494 -24.98 -5.87 11.11
N ASP A 495 -25.29 -7.03 11.71
CA ASP A 495 -24.96 -7.37 13.11
C ASP A 495 -23.53 -6.93 13.45
N PRO A 496 -23.37 -6.05 14.46
CA PRO A 496 -22.09 -5.41 14.78
C PRO A 496 -21.00 -6.42 15.17
N VAL A 497 -21.38 -7.48 15.88
CA VAL A 497 -20.42 -8.50 16.32
C VAL A 497 -19.95 -9.34 15.13
N ASP A 498 -20.87 -9.73 14.21
CA ASP A 498 -20.52 -10.44 12.98
C ASP A 498 -19.60 -9.59 12.08
N VAL A 499 -19.86 -8.29 11.95
CA VAL A 499 -19.03 -7.35 11.19
C VAL A 499 -17.63 -7.26 11.80
N CYS A 500 -17.55 -6.97 13.09
CA CYS A 500 -16.28 -6.81 13.79
C CYS A 500 -15.44 -8.10 13.77
N VAL A 501 -16.04 -9.24 14.07
CA VAL A 501 -15.35 -10.54 14.02
C VAL A 501 -14.91 -10.87 12.59
N SER A 502 -15.74 -10.54 11.58
CA SER A 502 -15.37 -10.73 10.17
C SER A 502 -14.21 -9.83 9.74
N CYS A 503 -14.10 -8.60 10.28
CA CYS A 503 -12.94 -7.72 10.07
C CYS A 503 -11.71 -8.29 10.76
N PHE A 504 -11.80 -8.66 12.04
CA PHE A 504 -10.70 -9.18 12.84
C PHE A 504 -10.04 -10.43 12.24
N LYS A 505 -10.81 -11.26 11.54
CA LYS A 505 -10.31 -12.47 10.87
C LYS A 505 -9.65 -12.21 9.50
N ARG A 506 -9.49 -10.96 9.08
CA ARG A 506 -8.96 -10.64 7.75
C ARG A 506 -7.71 -9.76 7.82
N TYR A 507 -6.80 -10.04 6.92
CA TYR A 507 -5.70 -9.15 6.62
C TYR A 507 -6.18 -8.09 5.61
N PHE A 508 -6.03 -6.82 5.96
CA PHE A 508 -6.27 -5.69 5.07
C PHE A 508 -4.93 -5.06 4.68
N SER A 509 -4.78 -4.72 3.41
CA SER A 509 -3.57 -4.05 2.88
C SER A 509 -3.62 -2.52 3.01
N GLY A 510 -4.76 -1.97 3.43
CA GLY A 510 -5.01 -0.52 3.50
C GLY A 510 -5.16 0.03 4.93
N ASP A 511 -5.78 1.19 5.03
CA ASP A 511 -5.88 2.01 6.25
C ASP A 511 -6.94 1.52 7.27
N ILE A 512 -7.22 0.21 7.33
CA ILE A 512 -8.16 -0.38 8.29
C ILE A 512 -7.41 -0.80 9.57
N LYS A 513 -6.66 0.15 10.14
CA LYS A 513 -5.72 -0.09 11.26
C LYS A 513 -6.42 -0.53 12.55
N PHE A 514 -7.62 -0.03 12.77
CA PHE A 514 -8.47 -0.35 13.93
C PHE A 514 -8.91 -1.82 14.00
N SER A 515 -8.83 -2.57 12.90
CA SER A 515 -9.35 -3.95 12.82
C SER A 515 -8.47 -4.99 13.52
N TYR A 516 -7.26 -4.62 13.93
CA TYR A 516 -6.27 -5.55 14.48
C TYR A 516 -6.26 -5.63 16.01
N ASP A 517 -7.12 -4.89 16.69
CA ASP A 517 -7.39 -4.98 18.13
C ASP A 517 -8.90 -4.99 18.39
N LEU A 518 -9.38 -5.90 19.24
CA LEU A 518 -10.81 -6.08 19.49
C LEU A 518 -11.45 -4.87 20.17
N LYS A 519 -10.72 -4.21 21.05
CA LYS A 519 -11.22 -3.02 21.77
C LYS A 519 -11.28 -1.82 20.82
N GLU A 520 -10.18 -1.55 20.09
CA GLU A 520 -10.15 -0.47 19.09
C GLU A 520 -11.22 -0.66 18.02
N LEU A 521 -11.43 -1.89 17.56
CA LEU A 521 -12.46 -2.24 16.59
C LEU A 521 -13.88 -1.95 17.12
N GLY A 522 -14.17 -2.29 18.38
CA GLY A 522 -15.44 -1.94 19.01
C GLY A 522 -15.64 -0.44 19.16
N GLN A 523 -14.60 0.28 19.57
CA GLN A 523 -14.61 1.74 19.68
C GLN A 523 -14.83 2.40 18.31
N TYR A 524 -14.14 1.94 17.27
CA TYR A 524 -14.32 2.46 15.91
C TYR A 524 -15.75 2.21 15.40
N TYR A 525 -16.32 1.03 15.67
CA TYR A 525 -17.70 0.74 15.30
C TYR A 525 -18.67 1.72 15.95
N CYS A 526 -18.47 2.05 17.23
CA CYS A 526 -19.30 3.04 17.91
C CYS A 526 -19.16 4.46 17.32
N LEU A 527 -17.95 4.89 16.99
CA LEU A 527 -17.71 6.16 16.31
C LEU A 527 -18.39 6.23 14.94
N TYR A 528 -18.27 5.13 14.16
CA TYR A 528 -18.96 4.99 12.88
C TYR A 528 -20.48 5.09 13.03
N ARG A 529 -21.09 4.40 13.99
CA ARG A 529 -22.54 4.45 14.23
C ARG A 529 -23.01 5.86 14.61
N ASP A 530 -22.27 6.53 15.46
CA ASP A 530 -22.54 7.90 15.87
C ASP A 530 -22.45 8.90 14.68
N LEU A 531 -21.46 8.71 13.80
CA LEU A 531 -21.36 9.52 12.58
C LEU A 531 -22.50 9.22 11.59
N MET A 532 -22.90 7.94 11.42
CA MET A 532 -24.04 7.61 10.55
C MET A 532 -25.36 8.16 11.10
N ALA A 533 -25.56 8.14 12.42
CA ALA A 533 -26.73 8.77 13.06
C ALA A 533 -26.74 10.29 12.80
N HIS A 534 -25.59 10.96 12.88
CA HIS A 534 -25.46 12.37 12.50
C HIS A 534 -25.87 12.60 11.04
N TRP A 535 -25.38 11.77 10.09
CA TRP A 535 -25.75 11.93 8.69
C TRP A 535 -27.24 11.74 8.43
N HIS A 536 -27.90 10.81 9.09
CA HIS A 536 -29.35 10.65 9.02
C HIS A 536 -30.12 11.85 9.59
N ASP A 537 -29.61 12.46 10.67
CA ASP A 537 -30.21 13.65 11.26
C ASP A 537 -30.09 14.88 10.34
N VAL A 538 -28.90 15.16 9.81
CA VAL A 538 -28.64 16.39 9.03
C VAL A 538 -29.05 16.29 7.57
N LEU A 539 -29.20 15.07 7.01
CA LEU A 539 -29.58 14.77 5.62
C LEU A 539 -30.77 13.79 5.56
N PRO A 540 -31.93 14.14 6.09
CA PRO A 540 -33.07 13.22 6.16
C PRO A 540 -33.51 12.75 4.77
N GLY A 541 -33.66 11.43 4.60
CA GLY A 541 -34.09 10.80 3.34
C GLY A 541 -33.01 10.68 2.25
N TYR A 542 -31.79 11.18 2.49
CA TYR A 542 -30.67 11.09 1.52
C TYR A 542 -29.98 9.72 1.53
N ILE A 543 -30.06 9.00 2.67
CA ILE A 543 -29.38 7.73 2.90
C ILE A 543 -30.42 6.61 3.06
N TYR A 544 -30.22 5.50 2.37
CA TYR A 544 -31.01 4.28 2.51
C TYR A 544 -30.25 3.22 3.29
N ASP A 545 -30.82 2.72 4.39
CA ASP A 545 -30.25 1.63 5.18
C ASP A 545 -30.63 0.27 4.57
N ALA A 546 -29.63 -0.43 4.00
CA ALA A 546 -29.76 -1.78 3.50
C ALA A 546 -29.28 -2.78 4.57
N ARG A 547 -30.24 -3.41 5.29
CA ARG A 547 -29.92 -4.41 6.31
C ARG A 547 -29.57 -5.75 5.68
N TYR A 548 -28.38 -6.26 6.00
CA TYR A 548 -27.87 -7.52 5.45
C TYR A 548 -28.76 -8.71 5.78
N GLU A 549 -29.23 -8.80 7.02
CA GLU A 549 -30.08 -9.90 7.48
C GLU A 549 -31.43 -9.91 6.75
N ASP A 550 -32.02 -8.74 6.49
CA ASP A 550 -33.27 -8.62 5.74
C ASP A 550 -33.05 -9.04 4.27
N LEU A 551 -31.93 -8.63 3.66
CA LEU A 551 -31.57 -9.03 2.30
C LEU A 551 -31.35 -10.54 2.18
N ILE A 552 -30.78 -11.19 3.20
CA ILE A 552 -30.58 -12.64 3.24
C ILE A 552 -31.92 -13.38 3.39
N SER A 553 -32.86 -12.82 4.17
CA SER A 553 -34.16 -13.46 4.42
C SER A 553 -35.19 -13.24 3.30
N ASP A 554 -35.12 -12.08 2.63
CA ASP A 554 -36.05 -11.69 1.53
C ASP A 554 -35.24 -10.98 0.42
N GLN A 555 -34.53 -11.75 -0.38
CA GLN A 555 -33.69 -11.21 -1.46
C GLN A 555 -34.49 -10.35 -2.44
N GLU A 556 -35.65 -10.85 -2.92
CA GLU A 556 -36.41 -10.14 -3.94
C GLU A 556 -37.03 -8.86 -3.41
N GLY A 557 -37.72 -8.89 -2.26
CA GLY A 557 -38.38 -7.72 -1.71
C GLY A 557 -37.37 -6.62 -1.36
N GLN A 558 -36.20 -6.97 -0.78
CA GLN A 558 -35.17 -5.98 -0.46
C GLN A 558 -34.44 -5.46 -1.70
N SER A 559 -34.21 -6.30 -2.72
CA SER A 559 -33.64 -5.84 -4.00
C SER A 559 -34.58 -4.87 -4.73
N ARG A 560 -35.91 -5.11 -4.68
CA ARG A 560 -36.92 -4.17 -5.25
C ARG A 560 -36.85 -2.80 -4.55
N LYS A 561 -36.82 -2.75 -3.23
CA LYS A 561 -36.68 -1.49 -2.46
C LYS A 561 -35.38 -0.77 -2.76
N LEU A 562 -34.30 -1.51 -2.93
CA LEU A 562 -32.97 -0.97 -3.28
C LEU A 562 -33.00 -0.30 -4.65
N LEU A 563 -33.58 -0.95 -5.66
CA LEU A 563 -33.74 -0.40 -7.01
C LEU A 563 -34.68 0.80 -7.02
N GLU A 564 -35.81 0.73 -6.31
CA GLU A 564 -36.76 1.84 -6.15
C GLU A 564 -36.09 3.08 -5.56
N PHE A 565 -35.27 2.93 -4.50
CA PHE A 565 -34.50 4.03 -3.93
C PHE A 565 -33.54 4.65 -4.94
N CYS A 566 -32.92 3.82 -5.80
CA CYS A 566 -32.06 4.29 -6.87
C CYS A 566 -32.82 4.94 -8.04
N GLY A 567 -34.14 4.79 -8.13
CA GLY A 567 -34.94 5.22 -9.27
C GLY A 567 -34.81 4.29 -10.47
N LEU A 568 -34.51 3.01 -10.23
CA LEU A 568 -34.37 1.97 -11.25
C LEU A 568 -35.63 1.08 -11.30
N GLU A 569 -36.04 0.72 -12.50
CA GLU A 569 -37.06 -0.29 -12.68
C GLU A 569 -36.54 -1.68 -12.30
N TRP A 570 -37.47 -2.59 -11.99
CA TRP A 570 -37.10 -3.95 -11.64
C TRP A 570 -36.49 -4.70 -12.84
N ASN A 571 -35.42 -5.46 -12.56
CA ASN A 571 -34.82 -6.39 -13.52
C ASN A 571 -34.46 -7.71 -12.84
N ASP A 572 -34.91 -8.83 -13.41
CA ASP A 572 -34.70 -10.18 -12.84
C ASP A 572 -33.23 -10.60 -12.75
N ALA A 573 -32.34 -9.97 -13.52
CA ALA A 573 -30.89 -10.19 -13.41
C ALA A 573 -30.36 -9.93 -11.99
N CYS A 574 -30.99 -9.03 -11.24
CA CYS A 574 -30.62 -8.72 -9.85
C CYS A 574 -30.84 -9.91 -8.88
N LEU A 575 -31.74 -10.85 -9.20
CA LEU A 575 -31.89 -12.11 -8.44
C LEU A 575 -30.79 -13.12 -8.74
N SER A 576 -30.27 -13.06 -9.97
CA SER A 576 -29.21 -13.95 -10.45
C SER A 576 -27.81 -13.29 -10.41
N PHE A 577 -27.59 -12.34 -9.51
CA PHE A 577 -26.37 -11.51 -9.40
C PHE A 577 -25.06 -12.33 -9.42
N TYR A 578 -25.08 -13.55 -8.91
CA TYR A 578 -23.93 -14.46 -8.86
C TYR A 578 -23.51 -15.00 -10.24
N LYS A 579 -24.35 -14.80 -11.27
CA LYS A 579 -24.06 -15.15 -12.67
C LYS A 579 -23.44 -13.98 -13.46
N THR A 580 -23.43 -12.79 -12.89
CA THR A 580 -22.89 -11.60 -13.57
C THR A 580 -21.38 -11.72 -13.69
N GLU A 581 -20.92 -11.81 -14.93
CA GLU A 581 -19.49 -11.88 -15.27
C GLU A 581 -18.89 -10.50 -15.22
N ARG A 582 -18.19 -10.19 -14.14
CA ARG A 582 -17.38 -8.99 -13.98
C ARG A 582 -16.19 -9.26 -13.06
N SER A 583 -15.16 -8.45 -13.19
CA SER A 583 -14.04 -8.42 -12.27
C SER A 583 -14.49 -7.96 -10.87
N VAL A 584 -14.14 -8.71 -9.82
CA VAL A 584 -14.48 -8.38 -8.42
C VAL A 584 -13.21 -8.31 -7.59
N LYS A 585 -12.74 -7.09 -7.32
CA LYS A 585 -11.50 -6.81 -6.59
C LYS A 585 -11.74 -6.55 -5.11
N THR A 586 -12.32 -7.50 -4.36
CA THR A 586 -12.58 -7.35 -2.92
C THR A 586 -12.29 -8.64 -2.17
N ASN A 587 -12.09 -8.54 -0.86
CA ASN A 587 -11.96 -9.70 0.02
C ASN A 587 -13.21 -10.62 0.03
N SER A 588 -14.30 -10.22 -0.65
CA SER A 588 -15.56 -10.96 -0.76
C SER A 588 -15.78 -11.62 -2.13
N TYR A 589 -14.77 -11.60 -3.03
CA TYR A 589 -14.88 -12.07 -4.43
C TYR A 589 -15.49 -13.46 -4.58
N ALA A 590 -15.13 -14.41 -3.71
CA ALA A 590 -15.65 -15.78 -3.75
C ALA A 590 -17.08 -15.88 -3.19
N GLN A 591 -17.52 -14.93 -2.37
CA GLN A 591 -18.83 -14.93 -1.73
C GLN A 591 -19.92 -14.43 -2.68
N VAL A 592 -19.65 -13.36 -3.43
CA VAL A 592 -20.62 -12.74 -4.35
C VAL A 592 -20.83 -13.53 -5.65
N ARG A 593 -20.05 -14.57 -5.89
CA ARG A 593 -20.20 -15.52 -7.02
C ARG A 593 -21.03 -16.76 -6.66
N LYS A 594 -21.73 -16.72 -5.55
CA LYS A 594 -22.63 -17.79 -5.08
C LYS A 594 -24.00 -17.23 -4.78
N PRO A 595 -25.07 -18.02 -4.91
CA PRO A 595 -26.38 -17.64 -4.40
C PRO A 595 -26.30 -17.23 -2.93
N ILE A 596 -27.24 -16.42 -2.48
CA ILE A 596 -27.34 -15.99 -1.08
C ILE A 596 -27.36 -17.22 -0.15
N TYR A 597 -26.64 -17.13 0.97
CA TYR A 597 -26.56 -18.17 1.99
C TYR A 597 -26.57 -17.55 3.40
N SER A 598 -27.21 -18.25 4.34
CA SER A 598 -27.42 -17.77 5.71
C SER A 598 -26.31 -18.14 6.70
N SER A 599 -25.34 -18.97 6.30
CA SER A 599 -24.33 -19.53 7.23
C SER A 599 -23.35 -18.50 7.79
N SER A 600 -23.41 -17.25 7.34
CA SER A 600 -22.59 -16.15 7.83
C SER A 600 -23.28 -15.32 8.94
N VAL A 601 -24.55 -15.57 9.21
CA VAL A 601 -25.34 -14.87 10.23
C VAL A 601 -25.06 -15.49 11.60
N LYS A 602 -24.72 -14.66 12.57
CA LYS A 602 -24.37 -15.06 13.97
C LYS A 602 -23.19 -16.02 14.07
N LEU A 603 -22.27 -15.98 13.10
CA LEU A 603 -21.06 -16.81 13.10
C LEU A 603 -20.15 -16.49 14.30
N TRP A 604 -20.23 -15.25 14.81
CA TRP A 604 -19.46 -14.79 15.96
C TRP A 604 -19.70 -15.61 17.23
N LYS A 605 -20.86 -16.27 17.38
CA LYS A 605 -21.18 -17.12 18.54
C LYS A 605 -20.19 -18.26 18.75
N ASN A 606 -19.55 -18.73 17.68
CA ASN A 606 -18.50 -19.75 17.78
C ASN A 606 -17.22 -19.23 18.48
N TYR A 607 -17.11 -17.90 18.65
CA TYR A 607 -15.95 -17.22 19.23
C TYR A 607 -16.29 -16.41 20.48
N GLU A 608 -17.54 -16.48 20.98
CA GLU A 608 -18.11 -15.61 22.03
C GLU A 608 -17.20 -15.49 23.26
N GLN A 609 -16.63 -16.61 23.71
CA GLN A 609 -15.74 -16.67 24.88
C GLN A 609 -14.47 -15.81 24.76
N HIS A 610 -14.11 -15.37 23.55
CA HIS A 610 -12.93 -14.57 23.26
C HIS A 610 -13.25 -13.09 23.00
N LEU A 611 -14.53 -12.73 22.92
CA LEU A 611 -14.97 -11.44 22.41
C LEU A 611 -15.27 -10.41 23.51
N THR A 612 -15.01 -10.70 24.77
CA THR A 612 -15.28 -9.78 25.89
C THR A 612 -14.80 -8.35 25.64
N PRO A 613 -13.54 -8.09 25.17
CA PRO A 613 -13.08 -6.72 24.94
C PRO A 613 -13.88 -5.98 23.85
N LEU A 614 -14.36 -6.69 22.84
CA LEU A 614 -15.20 -6.15 21.77
C LEU A 614 -16.62 -5.86 22.28
N LEU A 615 -17.23 -6.83 22.96
CA LEU A 615 -18.62 -6.73 23.45
C LEU A 615 -18.78 -5.62 24.49
N GLU A 616 -17.78 -5.41 25.36
CA GLU A 616 -17.78 -4.32 26.33
C GLU A 616 -17.79 -2.95 25.66
N GLU A 617 -17.09 -2.76 24.55
CA GLU A 617 -17.10 -1.51 23.81
C GLU A 617 -18.41 -1.31 23.03
N LEU A 618 -18.89 -2.36 22.34
CA LEU A 618 -20.13 -2.28 21.56
C LEU A 618 -21.37 -1.96 22.42
N ARG A 619 -21.40 -2.41 23.68
CA ARG A 619 -22.48 -2.09 24.62
C ARG A 619 -22.53 -0.62 25.06
N LYS A 620 -21.51 0.18 24.76
CA LYS A 620 -21.45 1.61 25.10
C LYS A 620 -22.17 2.50 24.09
N CYS A 621 -22.58 1.98 22.95
CA CYS A 621 -23.24 2.73 21.90
C CYS A 621 -24.52 2.05 21.41
N ASP A 622 -25.42 2.84 20.79
CA ASP A 622 -26.59 2.29 20.11
C ASP A 622 -26.17 1.62 18.79
N THR A 623 -26.09 0.31 18.80
CA THR A 623 -25.75 -0.49 17.62
C THR A 623 -26.98 -0.78 16.76
N GLY A 624 -28.19 -0.59 17.24
CA GLY A 624 -29.45 -1.02 16.64
C GLY A 624 -29.66 -2.55 16.68
N TYR A 625 -28.90 -3.26 17.53
CA TYR A 625 -28.95 -4.71 17.73
C TYR A 625 -28.82 -5.06 19.22
N ASP A 626 -29.43 -6.15 19.63
CA ASP A 626 -29.26 -6.73 20.97
C ASP A 626 -27.92 -7.48 21.06
N ILE A 627 -27.01 -7.01 21.95
CA ILE A 627 -25.65 -7.52 22.14
C ILE A 627 -25.44 -8.05 23.55
#